data_c8e49e787b5a48e6aa9d49b39b584067
#
_entry.id   c8e49e787b5a48e6aa9d49b39b584067
#
_cell.length_a   1.000
_cell.length_b   1.000
_cell.length_c   1.000
_cell.angle_alpha   90.00
_cell.angle_beta   90.00
_cell.angle_gamma   90.00
#
_symmetry.space_group_name_H-M   'P 1'
#
loop_
_entity.id
_entity.type
_entity.pdbx_description
1 polymer ?
#
loop_
_entity_poly.entity_id
_entity_poly.type
_entity_poly.pdbx_seq_one_letter_code
_entity_poly.pdbx_strand_id
1 'polypeptide(L)'
;MLLGKDNQAIGEQTVAVILIDLVNDNDEILPSVYEDAVFYNAHSINAFYSESSYQQTWLEGDVFGWYHVSNSNACSLLDSEVFDIADADINYLDYSRYIIIFRNNPQCGGVGTSTFGKITVNTPDGEIIASIARIYTDSIYIPYDSSLTMQSTIAHEFGHSLGITGHANAYDCGSVTLTNEVQ
;
A
#
# COMPACT_ATOMS: atom_id res chain seq x y z
N MET A 1 8.60 -30.65 -0.65
CA MET A 1 7.69 -29.54 -0.51
C MET A 1 8.52 -28.27 -0.70
N LEU A 2 8.51 -27.71 -1.89
CA LEU A 2 9.25 -26.49 -2.20
C LEU A 2 8.45 -25.34 -1.58
N LEU A 3 8.97 -24.79 -0.51
CA LEU A 3 8.52 -23.50 -0.02
C LEU A 3 8.82 -22.48 -1.14
N GLY A 4 7.78 -21.89 -1.70
CA GLY A 4 7.90 -20.93 -2.78
C GLY A 4 8.83 -19.78 -2.36
N LYS A 5 9.77 -19.45 -3.23
CA LYS A 5 10.79 -18.44 -3.04
C LYS A 5 10.26 -17.00 -3.00
N ASP A 6 8.94 -16.79 -3.09
CA ASP A 6 8.38 -15.52 -3.52
C ASP A 6 7.61 -14.73 -2.46
N ASN A 7 7.65 -15.16 -1.19
CA ASN A 7 7.12 -14.40 -0.05
C ASN A 7 8.26 -13.80 0.79
N GLN A 8 9.25 -13.21 0.13
CA GLN A 8 10.32 -12.56 0.90
C GLN A 8 9.77 -11.26 1.51
N ALA A 9 9.36 -11.35 2.77
CA ALA A 9 9.09 -10.18 3.61
C ALA A 9 10.39 -9.56 4.16
N ILE A 10 11.53 -10.18 3.89
CA ILE A 10 12.87 -9.76 4.37
C ILE A 10 13.67 -9.20 3.19
N GLY A 11 14.43 -8.16 3.46
CA GLY A 11 15.23 -7.45 2.48
C GLY A 11 14.48 -6.27 1.88
N GLU A 12 15.03 -5.77 0.80
CA GLU A 12 14.46 -4.67 0.02
C GLU A 12 13.11 -5.06 -0.58
N GLN A 13 12.15 -4.19 -0.41
CA GLN A 13 10.85 -4.26 -1.04
C GLN A 13 10.76 -3.13 -2.06
N THR A 14 10.85 -3.47 -3.36
CA THR A 14 10.71 -2.50 -4.45
C THR A 14 9.24 -2.14 -4.62
N VAL A 15 8.89 -0.86 -4.43
CA VAL A 15 7.50 -0.39 -4.33
C VAL A 15 7.20 0.66 -5.39
N ALA A 16 6.16 0.46 -6.20
CA ALA A 16 5.54 1.51 -6.99
C ALA A 16 4.28 2.01 -6.29
N VAL A 17 4.24 3.30 -5.99
CA VAL A 17 3.03 3.97 -5.50
C VAL A 17 2.34 4.64 -6.67
N ILE A 18 1.08 4.28 -6.94
CA ILE A 18 0.30 4.78 -8.08
C ILE A 18 -0.85 5.64 -7.53
N LEU A 19 -0.86 6.91 -7.92
CA LEU A 19 -1.86 7.88 -7.46
C LEU A 19 -2.97 8.02 -8.50
N ILE A 20 -4.21 7.71 -8.09
CA ILE A 20 -5.41 7.76 -8.95
C ILE A 20 -6.37 8.82 -8.42
N ASP A 21 -6.73 9.77 -9.28
CA ASP A 21 -7.77 10.76 -9.01
C ASP A 21 -9.04 10.44 -9.79
N LEU A 22 -10.16 10.34 -9.07
CA LEU A 22 -11.46 9.99 -9.63
C LEU A 22 -12.37 11.21 -9.89
N VAL A 23 -11.99 12.38 -9.43
CA VAL A 23 -12.87 13.58 -9.44
C VAL A 23 -12.34 14.66 -10.36
N ASN A 24 -11.07 14.62 -10.74
CA ASN A 24 -10.40 15.64 -11.56
C ASN A 24 -10.64 17.07 -11.00
N ASP A 25 -10.39 17.24 -9.72
CA ASP A 25 -10.33 18.56 -9.10
C ASP A 25 -8.87 19.08 -9.10
N ASN A 26 -8.71 20.40 -8.92
CA ASN A 26 -7.38 21.02 -8.98
C ASN A 26 -6.68 21.08 -7.60
N ASP A 27 -7.23 20.42 -6.58
CA ASP A 27 -6.69 20.42 -5.22
C ASP A 27 -5.79 19.21 -4.96
N GLU A 28 -4.95 18.87 -5.94
CA GLU A 28 -4.04 17.74 -5.84
C GLU A 28 -2.93 17.98 -4.82
N ILE A 29 -2.74 17.00 -3.97
CA ILE A 29 -1.57 16.95 -3.10
C ILE A 29 -0.38 16.54 -3.96
N LEU A 30 0.74 17.23 -3.82
CA LEU A 30 1.93 16.94 -4.62
C LEU A 30 2.40 15.48 -4.40
N PRO A 31 2.79 14.75 -5.44
CA PRO A 31 3.32 13.39 -5.33
C PRO A 31 4.48 13.27 -4.32
N SER A 32 5.30 14.30 -4.18
CA SER A 32 6.40 14.34 -3.20
C SER A 32 5.94 14.20 -1.74
N VAL A 33 4.71 14.56 -1.42
CA VAL A 33 4.15 14.35 -0.07
C VAL A 33 3.92 12.85 0.19
N TYR A 34 3.55 12.11 -0.84
CA TYR A 34 3.41 10.64 -0.77
C TYR A 34 4.78 9.96 -0.75
N GLU A 35 5.77 10.48 -1.48
CA GLU A 35 7.16 10.02 -1.39
C GLU A 35 7.68 10.12 0.06
N ASP A 36 7.53 11.30 0.66
CA ASP A 36 7.91 11.51 2.06
C ASP A 36 7.15 10.57 3.01
N ALA A 37 5.85 10.42 2.82
CA ALA A 37 5.01 9.58 3.67
C ALA A 37 5.35 8.09 3.57
N VAL A 38 5.72 7.61 2.38
CA VAL A 38 6.04 6.19 2.17
C VAL A 38 7.51 5.90 2.41
N PHE A 39 8.44 6.73 1.92
CA PHE A 39 9.84 6.36 1.86
C PHE A 39 10.77 7.16 2.80
N TYR A 40 10.60 8.49 2.93
CA TYR A 40 11.69 9.34 3.42
C TYR A 40 11.46 10.00 4.78
N ASN A 41 10.23 10.26 5.17
CA ASN A 41 9.95 10.89 6.44
C ASN A 41 10.37 9.99 7.62
N ALA A 42 10.73 10.59 8.75
CA ALA A 42 11.07 9.88 9.99
C ALA A 42 9.92 8.98 10.52
N HIS A 43 8.69 9.24 10.10
CA HIS A 43 7.49 8.44 10.40
C HIS A 43 6.91 7.79 9.13
N SER A 44 7.71 7.61 8.10
CA SER A 44 7.29 6.96 6.85
C SER A 44 6.96 5.48 7.06
N ILE A 45 6.27 4.90 6.09
CA ILE A 45 6.02 3.45 6.07
C ILE A 45 7.34 2.67 6.07
N ASN A 46 8.34 3.17 5.33
CA ASN A 46 9.69 2.60 5.34
C ASN A 46 10.32 2.62 6.73
N ALA A 47 10.25 3.76 7.44
CA ALA A 47 10.78 3.86 8.80
C ALA A 47 10.08 2.89 9.76
N PHE A 48 8.75 2.77 9.67
CA PHE A 48 7.96 1.83 10.47
C PHE A 48 8.40 0.37 10.24
N TYR A 49 8.52 -0.07 8.98
CA TYR A 49 8.91 -1.45 8.69
C TYR A 49 10.38 -1.72 8.99
N SER A 50 11.27 -0.77 8.74
CA SER A 50 12.68 -0.87 9.12
C SER A 50 12.83 -1.05 10.64
N GLU A 51 12.14 -0.25 11.43
CA GLU A 51 12.19 -0.35 12.90
C GLU A 51 11.56 -1.66 13.40
N SER A 52 10.33 -1.96 12.98
CA SER A 52 9.58 -3.12 13.47
C SER A 52 10.19 -4.46 13.06
N SER A 53 10.92 -4.50 11.96
CA SER A 53 11.65 -5.69 11.48
C SER A 53 13.08 -5.81 11.99
N TYR A 54 13.53 -4.91 12.87
CA TYR A 54 14.94 -4.82 13.27
C TYR A 54 15.87 -4.62 12.06
N GLN A 55 15.47 -3.75 11.14
CA GLN A 55 16.18 -3.41 9.89
C GLN A 55 16.35 -4.59 8.91
N GLN A 56 15.51 -5.58 9.01
CA GLN A 56 15.52 -6.71 8.10
C GLN A 56 14.63 -6.49 6.86
N THR A 57 13.71 -5.51 6.91
CA THR A 57 12.80 -5.14 5.82
C THR A 57 12.80 -3.63 5.64
N TRP A 58 12.99 -3.18 4.42
CA TRP A 58 12.91 -1.75 4.07
C TRP A 58 12.26 -1.59 2.69
N LEU A 59 11.70 -0.40 2.46
CA LEU A 59 11.02 -0.06 1.22
C LEU A 59 11.88 0.92 0.42
N GLU A 60 12.01 0.65 -0.87
CA GLU A 60 12.56 1.58 -1.86
C GLU A 60 11.63 1.64 -3.07
N GLY A 61 11.52 2.79 -3.70
CA GLY A 61 10.68 2.91 -4.89
C GLY A 61 10.30 4.34 -5.24
N ASP A 62 9.26 4.43 -6.05
CA ASP A 62 8.86 5.66 -6.71
C ASP A 62 7.35 5.91 -6.59
N VAL A 63 6.95 7.18 -6.77
CA VAL A 63 5.55 7.60 -6.79
C VAL A 63 5.20 8.11 -8.18
N PHE A 64 4.13 7.58 -8.75
CA PHE A 64 3.65 7.86 -10.11
C PHE A 64 2.23 8.47 -10.10
N GLY A 65 1.97 9.35 -11.02
CA GLY A 65 0.66 10.02 -11.17
C GLY A 65 0.73 11.45 -10.64
N TRP A 66 -0.39 12.13 -10.52
CA TRP A 66 -1.78 11.65 -10.54
C TRP A 66 -2.28 11.24 -11.92
N TYR A 67 -2.98 10.11 -11.98
CA TYR A 67 -3.70 9.69 -13.18
C TYR A 67 -5.19 9.95 -12.98
N HIS A 68 -5.77 10.73 -13.89
CA HIS A 68 -7.18 11.09 -13.84
C HIS A 68 -8.04 10.04 -14.52
N VAL A 69 -8.99 9.50 -13.80
CA VAL A 69 -9.89 8.47 -14.32
C VAL A 69 -11.33 8.94 -14.20
N SER A 70 -12.03 9.02 -15.32
CA SER A 70 -13.46 9.37 -15.37
C SER A 70 -14.33 8.21 -14.85
N ASN A 71 -14.06 7.77 -13.63
CA ASN A 71 -14.83 6.72 -12.95
C ASN A 71 -15.11 7.20 -11.52
N SER A 72 -16.38 7.24 -11.15
CA SER A 72 -16.78 7.69 -9.80
C SER A 72 -16.64 6.61 -8.71
N ASN A 73 -16.12 5.44 -9.05
CA ASN A 73 -16.07 4.31 -8.11
C ASN A 73 -14.79 3.48 -8.24
N ALA A 74 -13.80 3.75 -7.39
CA ALA A 74 -12.55 2.98 -7.34
C ALA A 74 -12.77 1.49 -7.06
N CYS A 75 -13.86 1.12 -6.38
CA CYS A 75 -14.14 -0.29 -6.08
C CYS A 75 -14.45 -1.12 -7.33
N SER A 76 -14.87 -0.48 -8.41
CA SER A 76 -15.15 -1.12 -9.69
C SER A 76 -13.98 -1.06 -10.67
N LEU A 77 -12.95 -0.26 -10.38
CA LEU A 77 -11.77 -0.16 -11.22
C LEU A 77 -10.86 -1.37 -10.96
N LEU A 78 -10.55 -2.12 -12.01
CA LEU A 78 -9.67 -3.28 -11.92
C LEU A 78 -8.20 -2.85 -11.83
N ASP A 79 -7.36 -3.68 -11.19
CA ASP A 79 -5.93 -3.40 -11.13
C ASP A 79 -5.29 -3.32 -12.53
N SER A 80 -5.74 -4.14 -13.46
CA SER A 80 -5.29 -4.10 -14.87
C SER A 80 -5.61 -2.75 -15.54
N GLU A 81 -6.76 -2.13 -15.23
CA GLU A 81 -7.12 -0.81 -15.77
C GLU A 81 -6.21 0.28 -15.20
N VAL A 82 -5.83 0.18 -13.90
CA VAL A 82 -4.85 1.08 -13.28
C VAL A 82 -3.48 0.93 -13.94
N PHE A 83 -3.05 -0.30 -14.18
CA PHE A 83 -1.76 -0.56 -14.82
C PHE A 83 -1.75 -0.07 -16.29
N ASP A 84 -2.82 -0.27 -17.05
CA ASP A 84 -2.94 0.24 -18.40
C ASP A 84 -2.85 1.78 -18.47
N ILE A 85 -3.42 2.48 -17.47
CA ILE A 85 -3.39 3.94 -17.39
C ILE A 85 -1.99 4.46 -17.09
N ALA A 86 -1.23 3.76 -16.24
CA ALA A 86 0.08 4.17 -15.78
C ALA A 86 1.24 3.62 -16.63
N ASP A 87 0.94 2.83 -17.67
CA ASP A 87 1.90 2.08 -18.49
C ASP A 87 3.02 2.94 -19.11
N ALA A 88 2.70 4.17 -19.48
CA ALA A 88 3.68 5.07 -20.12
C ALA A 88 4.83 5.49 -19.17
N ASP A 89 4.63 5.42 -17.87
CA ASP A 89 5.52 5.95 -16.86
C ASP A 89 6.20 4.86 -16.01
N ILE A 90 5.65 3.63 -16.00
CA ILE A 90 6.08 2.56 -15.10
C ILE A 90 6.60 1.36 -15.90
N ASN A 91 7.83 0.95 -15.63
CA ASN A 91 8.30 -0.39 -15.98
C ASN A 91 7.92 -1.35 -14.84
N TYR A 92 6.88 -2.13 -15.04
CA TYR A 92 6.34 -3.02 -13.99
C TYR A 92 7.31 -4.13 -13.55
N LEU A 93 8.32 -4.43 -14.36
CA LEU A 93 9.33 -5.43 -14.01
C LEU A 93 10.30 -4.97 -12.91
N ASP A 94 10.35 -3.68 -12.63
CA ASP A 94 11.25 -3.11 -11.62
C ASP A 94 10.68 -3.18 -10.20
N TYR A 95 9.38 -3.46 -10.06
CA TYR A 95 8.69 -3.44 -8.77
C TYR A 95 8.11 -4.80 -8.42
N SER A 96 8.11 -5.09 -7.13
CA SER A 96 7.52 -6.31 -6.59
C SER A 96 6.34 -6.06 -5.67
N ARG A 97 6.04 -4.79 -5.39
CA ARG A 97 4.93 -4.34 -4.55
C ARG A 97 4.30 -3.09 -5.15
N TYR A 98 2.97 -3.05 -5.16
CA TYR A 98 2.19 -1.91 -5.66
C TYR A 98 1.30 -1.37 -4.55
N ILE A 99 1.30 -0.05 -4.38
CA ILE A 99 0.37 0.67 -3.51
C ILE A 99 -0.44 1.59 -4.41
N ILE A 100 -1.72 1.31 -4.60
CA ILE A 100 -2.61 2.12 -5.41
C ILE A 100 -3.43 2.99 -4.46
N ILE A 101 -3.29 4.31 -4.56
CA ILE A 101 -3.98 5.26 -3.71
C ILE A 101 -5.06 5.97 -4.54
N PHE A 102 -6.30 5.80 -4.14
CA PHE A 102 -7.46 6.40 -4.77
C PHE A 102 -7.91 7.63 -3.99
N ARG A 103 -7.82 8.78 -4.61
CA ARG A 103 -8.33 10.02 -4.06
C ARG A 103 -9.84 10.12 -4.24
N ASN A 104 -10.50 10.75 -3.25
CA ASN A 104 -11.92 11.08 -3.28
C ASN A 104 -12.87 9.88 -3.45
N ASN A 105 -12.55 8.74 -2.83
CA ASN A 105 -13.45 7.60 -2.91
C ASN A 105 -13.87 7.01 -1.54
N PRO A 106 -14.88 7.59 -0.88
CA PRO A 106 -15.36 7.11 0.43
C PRO A 106 -16.27 5.88 0.35
N GLN A 107 -16.48 5.26 -0.81
CA GLN A 107 -17.59 4.32 -1.02
C GLN A 107 -17.23 2.84 -1.12
N CYS A 108 -15.97 2.46 -0.91
CA CYS A 108 -15.54 1.07 -1.08
C CYS A 108 -15.82 0.14 0.10
N GLY A 109 -16.56 0.58 1.09
CA GLY A 109 -16.91 -0.27 2.24
C GLY A 109 -15.76 -0.57 3.20
N GLY A 110 -14.63 0.14 3.05
CA GLY A 110 -13.43 0.03 3.88
C GLY A 110 -12.43 1.11 3.51
N VAL A 111 -11.35 1.20 4.27
CA VAL A 111 -10.28 2.19 4.05
C VAL A 111 -9.17 1.68 3.13
N GLY A 112 -9.06 0.36 2.99
CA GLY A 112 -8.09 -0.30 2.10
C GLY A 112 -8.38 -1.78 1.92
N THR A 113 -7.65 -2.41 1.01
CA THR A 113 -7.59 -3.85 0.80
C THR A 113 -6.22 -4.24 0.27
N SER A 114 -5.78 -5.47 0.49
CA SER A 114 -4.52 -5.96 -0.05
C SER A 114 -4.58 -7.43 -0.43
N THR A 115 -3.67 -7.83 -1.31
CA THR A 115 -3.35 -9.25 -1.51
C THR A 115 -2.61 -9.79 -0.28
N PHE A 116 -2.80 -11.07 0.05
CA PHE A 116 -2.02 -11.73 1.08
C PHE A 116 -0.71 -12.27 0.50
N GLY A 117 0.35 -11.46 0.62
CA GLY A 117 1.63 -11.73 -0.03
C GLY A 117 1.58 -11.48 -1.54
N LYS A 118 2.62 -11.96 -2.23
CA LYS A 118 2.73 -11.83 -3.68
C LYS A 118 1.86 -12.86 -4.40
N ILE A 119 1.23 -12.42 -5.46
CA ILE A 119 0.42 -13.23 -6.39
C ILE A 119 0.92 -13.05 -7.81
N THR A 120 0.43 -13.84 -8.74
CA THR A 120 0.61 -13.58 -10.17
C THR A 120 -0.26 -12.41 -10.60
N VAL A 121 0.35 -11.40 -11.20
CA VAL A 121 -0.28 -10.17 -11.69
C VAL A 121 0.03 -10.00 -13.16
N ASN A 122 -1.00 -9.73 -13.98
CA ASN A 122 -0.81 -9.36 -15.38
C ASN A 122 -0.66 -7.84 -15.48
N THR A 123 0.42 -7.42 -16.12
CA THR A 123 0.73 -6.01 -16.41
C THR A 123 0.96 -5.83 -17.90
N PRO A 124 0.99 -4.59 -18.42
CA PRO A 124 1.38 -4.33 -19.80
C PRO A 124 2.75 -4.90 -20.19
N ASP A 125 3.71 -4.94 -19.26
CA ASP A 125 5.05 -5.51 -19.48
C ASP A 125 5.09 -7.04 -19.38
N GLY A 126 3.97 -7.69 -19.05
CA GLY A 126 3.85 -9.12 -18.93
C GLY A 126 3.41 -9.60 -17.54
N GLU A 127 3.50 -10.90 -17.33
CA GLU A 127 3.15 -11.53 -16.06
C GLU A 127 4.29 -11.37 -15.05
N ILE A 128 3.97 -10.87 -13.86
CA ILE A 128 4.90 -10.68 -12.73
C ILE A 128 4.39 -11.34 -11.46
N ILE A 129 5.28 -11.51 -10.49
CA ILE A 129 4.91 -11.96 -9.14
C ILE A 129 5.02 -10.76 -8.19
N ALA A 130 3.89 -10.20 -7.81
CA ALA A 130 3.81 -8.97 -7.02
C ALA A 130 2.65 -8.99 -6.02
N SER A 131 2.65 -8.06 -5.08
CA SER A 131 1.50 -7.78 -4.23
C SER A 131 0.90 -6.41 -4.52
N ILE A 132 -0.40 -6.27 -4.27
CA ILE A 132 -1.14 -5.04 -4.52
C ILE A 132 -1.91 -4.65 -3.25
N ALA A 133 -1.64 -3.45 -2.76
CA ALA A 133 -2.42 -2.79 -1.73
C ALA A 133 -3.21 -1.64 -2.35
N ARG A 134 -4.51 -1.56 -2.08
CA ARG A 134 -5.41 -0.50 -2.55
C ARG A 134 -5.87 0.32 -1.37
N ILE A 135 -5.67 1.63 -1.44
CA ILE A 135 -5.97 2.56 -0.36
C ILE A 135 -7.09 3.49 -0.84
N TYR A 136 -8.18 3.53 -0.11
CA TYR A 136 -9.39 4.27 -0.48
C TYR A 136 -9.61 5.53 0.36
N THR A 137 -8.66 5.89 1.19
CA THR A 137 -8.70 7.09 2.01
C THR A 137 -7.81 8.16 1.41
N ASP A 138 -8.37 9.35 1.22
CA ASP A 138 -7.71 10.52 0.65
C ASP A 138 -7.09 11.44 1.70
N SER A 139 -7.33 11.17 2.96
CA SER A 139 -6.89 12.04 4.04
C SER A 139 -5.42 11.82 4.40
N ILE A 140 -4.53 12.52 3.69
CA ILE A 140 -3.12 12.66 4.11
C ILE A 140 -3.01 13.52 5.37
N TYR A 141 -4.06 14.27 5.67
CA TYR A 141 -3.99 15.20 6.79
C TYR A 141 -3.86 14.43 8.09
N ILE A 142 -2.69 14.48 8.64
CA ILE A 142 -2.35 14.01 9.98
C ILE A 142 -2.54 15.18 10.96
N PRO A 143 -3.71 15.37 11.53
CA PRO A 143 -3.73 15.89 12.87
C PRO A 143 -3.30 14.71 13.76
N TYR A 144 -2.44 14.97 14.67
CA TYR A 144 -1.80 14.06 15.62
C TYR A 144 -2.77 13.18 16.45
N ASP A 145 -4.04 13.15 16.13
CA ASP A 145 -5.11 12.54 16.92
C ASP A 145 -6.23 11.82 16.13
N SER A 146 -6.01 11.45 14.88
CA SER A 146 -6.96 10.57 14.20
C SER A 146 -6.36 9.17 14.03
N SER A 147 -6.95 8.20 14.69
CA SER A 147 -6.55 6.79 14.72
C SER A 147 -6.61 6.05 13.38
N LEU A 148 -7.00 6.73 12.31
CA LEU A 148 -7.04 6.22 10.93
C LEU A 148 -6.43 7.26 9.99
N THR A 149 -5.12 7.36 10.00
CA THR A 149 -4.40 8.15 9.01
C THR A 149 -4.17 7.31 7.76
N MET A 150 -4.03 7.93 6.60
CA MET A 150 -3.63 7.22 5.38
C MET A 150 -2.36 6.38 5.60
N GLN A 151 -1.38 6.88 6.36
CA GLN A 151 -0.18 6.13 6.69
C GLN A 151 -0.46 4.86 7.48
N SER A 152 -1.35 4.89 8.49
CA SER A 152 -1.72 3.68 9.23
C SER A 152 -2.45 2.68 8.35
N THR A 153 -3.30 3.15 7.43
CA THR A 153 -3.96 2.29 6.44
C THR A 153 -2.94 1.67 5.48
N ILE A 154 -2.01 2.46 4.94
CA ILE A 154 -0.94 1.92 4.08
C ILE A 154 -0.10 0.89 4.85
N ALA A 155 0.31 1.20 6.08
CA ALA A 155 1.07 0.26 6.90
C ALA A 155 0.30 -1.04 7.13
N HIS A 156 -1.00 -0.96 7.42
CA HIS A 156 -1.86 -2.12 7.62
C HIS A 156 -1.94 -2.99 6.34
N GLU A 157 -2.32 -2.39 5.22
CA GLU A 157 -2.47 -3.10 3.95
C GLU A 157 -1.13 -3.64 3.43
N PHE A 158 -0.05 -2.91 3.63
CA PHE A 158 1.28 -3.38 3.28
C PHE A 158 1.72 -4.57 4.14
N GLY A 159 1.28 -4.66 5.39
CA GLY A 159 1.46 -5.85 6.22
C GLY A 159 0.84 -7.09 5.59
N HIS A 160 -0.37 -6.99 5.04
CA HIS A 160 -0.97 -8.07 4.26
C HIS A 160 -0.15 -8.38 3.01
N SER A 161 0.33 -7.38 2.31
CA SER A 161 1.24 -7.52 1.17
C SER A 161 2.51 -8.29 1.52
N LEU A 162 3.03 -8.17 2.74
CA LEU A 162 4.17 -8.94 3.25
C LEU A 162 3.80 -10.37 3.65
N GLY A 163 2.52 -10.73 3.62
CA GLY A 163 2.03 -12.09 3.89
C GLY A 163 1.44 -12.27 5.29
N ILE A 164 1.19 -11.20 6.03
CA ILE A 164 0.45 -11.28 7.29
C ILE A 164 -1.02 -11.55 6.96
N THR A 165 -1.46 -12.78 7.21
CA THR A 165 -2.82 -13.22 6.94
C THR A 165 -3.72 -13.02 8.14
N GLY A 166 -4.64 -12.09 8.04
CA GLY A 166 -5.60 -11.75 9.11
C GLY A 166 -5.06 -10.77 10.14
N HIS A 167 -5.97 -10.25 10.94
CA HIS A 167 -5.66 -9.32 12.03
C HIS A 167 -5.14 -10.13 13.21
N ALA A 168 -3.91 -9.86 13.61
CA ALA A 168 -3.32 -10.52 14.76
C ALA A 168 -3.99 -10.03 16.05
N ASN A 169 -4.66 -10.92 16.77
CA ASN A 169 -5.00 -10.66 18.15
C ASN A 169 -3.74 -10.74 19.00
N ALA A 170 -3.61 -9.86 19.99
CA ALA A 170 -2.56 -9.99 20.99
C ALA A 170 -2.79 -11.30 21.75
N TYR A 171 -1.88 -12.25 21.57
CA TYR A 171 -1.92 -13.50 22.31
C TYR A 171 -1.44 -13.29 23.75
N ASP A 172 -1.93 -14.14 24.62
CA ASP A 172 -1.56 -14.17 26.03
C ASP A 172 -0.03 -14.13 26.20
N CYS A 173 0.48 -13.03 26.71
CA CYS A 173 1.89 -12.84 27.04
C CYS A 173 2.15 -13.22 28.51
N GLY A 174 1.67 -14.35 28.97
CA GLY A 174 1.78 -14.84 30.33
C GLY A 174 0.60 -14.39 31.22
N SER A 175 0.87 -13.87 32.41
CA SER A 175 -0.18 -13.46 33.35
C SER A 175 -0.82 -12.08 33.03
N VAL A 176 -0.44 -11.45 31.93
CA VAL A 176 -0.96 -10.16 31.49
C VAL A 176 -1.86 -10.37 30.28
N THR A 177 -3.15 -10.29 30.48
CA THR A 177 -4.11 -10.26 29.39
C THR A 177 -4.11 -8.85 28.81
N LEU A 178 -3.64 -8.71 27.57
CA LEU A 178 -3.81 -7.46 26.81
C LEU A 178 -5.27 -7.41 26.37
N THR A 179 -6.09 -6.61 27.04
CA THR A 179 -7.54 -6.56 26.83
C THR A 179 -7.96 -5.53 25.79
N ASN A 180 -7.04 -4.87 25.10
CA ASN A 180 -7.37 -3.88 24.10
C ASN A 180 -7.01 -4.41 22.71
N GLU A 181 -8.02 -4.60 21.91
CA GLU A 181 -7.87 -4.77 20.48
C GLU A 181 -7.11 -3.55 19.94
N VAL A 182 -5.94 -3.78 19.40
CA VAL A 182 -5.32 -2.81 18.52
C VAL A 182 -6.00 -3.02 17.17
N GLN A 183 -7.01 -2.22 16.89
CA GLN A 183 -7.63 -2.12 15.58
C GLN A 183 -6.74 -1.34 14.64
#